data_24bb1b5f14e4f692667284a23396296b
#
_entry.id   24bb1b5f14e4f692667284a23396296b
#
_cell.length_a   1.000
_cell.length_b   1.000
_cell.length_c   1.000
_cell.angle_alpha   90.00
_cell.angle_beta   90.00
_cell.angle_gamma   90.00
#
_symmetry.space_group_name_H-M   'P 1'
#
loop_
_entity.id
_entity.type
_entity.pdbx_description
1 polymer ?
#
loop_
_entity_poly.entity_id
_entity_poly.type
_entity_poly.pdbx_seq_one_letter_code
_entity_poly.pdbx_strand_id
1 'polypeptide(L)'
;MYIHIISNYMGVIIKPILFRIIKSYQVPLTTSYPFNTSSQILILNSNDIYRNLAFEECLYHESEKHLKYLKDKPSWFTKILLWRSNSCIVIGRFQNVWKEVNIPLLHSNGWKLARRHSGGGAVYHDLGNLNISFIQPRCYMDRQKCMEFLQSVLQPLLIPSNCSIHIGNRYDLWISENQTNTNTLQINLKTKATDSIRSPVKNLNLNIELLLNTIIEDGLKWISKNDLITSNPVVTNILEGQEHQFIHSMKDFQQTLTLSQTWSWIYGNSPSFQLALENYEPNLSYLTNQFGSLVIDCNRGGVFKSIGFDHSHNCNVDPLLNDFLSELTICLHGAECRTNSWDFILDQFVSKKLIQLNGEYMSNEQVLIIKALKMISSLF
;
A
#
# COMPACT_ATOMS: atom_id res chain seq x y z
N MET A 1 5.75 12.47 0.79
CA MET A 1 4.84 12.37 -0.38
C MET A 1 5.35 11.26 -1.27
N TYR A 2 4.50 10.32 -1.62
CA TYR A 2 4.84 9.15 -2.43
C TYR A 2 4.41 9.38 -3.86
N ILE A 3 5.32 9.12 -4.77
CA ILE A 3 5.06 9.13 -6.20
C ILE A 3 5.56 7.83 -6.78
N HIS A 4 4.68 7.10 -7.43
CA HIS A 4 5.00 5.86 -8.09
C HIS A 4 5.15 6.11 -9.59
N ILE A 5 6.33 5.83 -10.10
CA ILE A 5 6.59 5.85 -11.53
C ILE A 5 6.80 4.39 -11.98
N ILE A 6 5.88 3.88 -12.78
CA ILE A 6 5.94 2.52 -13.28
C ILE A 6 6.62 2.54 -14.64
N SER A 7 7.75 1.84 -14.76
CA SER A 7 8.39 1.55 -16.04
C SER A 7 8.41 0.04 -16.27
N ASN A 8 7.91 -0.45 -17.40
CA ASN A 8 7.97 -1.85 -17.76
C ASN A 8 9.26 -2.16 -18.50
N TYR A 9 10.04 -3.10 -17.99
CA TYR A 9 10.97 -3.89 -18.80
C TYR A 9 10.86 -5.36 -18.39
N MET A 10 10.25 -6.17 -19.26
CA MET A 10 10.44 -7.61 -19.22
C MET A 10 11.84 -7.92 -19.74
N GLY A 11 12.65 -8.51 -18.89
CA GLY A 11 13.76 -9.38 -19.21
C GLY A 11 14.90 -8.80 -20.04
N VAL A 12 15.98 -8.37 -19.38
CA VAL A 12 17.36 -8.77 -19.73
C VAL A 12 18.24 -8.60 -18.49
N ILE A 13 19.01 -9.61 -18.17
CA ILE A 13 20.00 -9.63 -17.09
C ILE A 13 21.10 -8.61 -17.38
N ILE A 14 21.15 -7.48 -16.66
CA ILE A 14 22.28 -6.54 -16.70
C ILE A 14 22.78 -6.32 -15.27
N LYS A 15 23.53 -7.32 -14.78
CA LYS A 15 24.25 -7.21 -13.48
C LYS A 15 25.56 -6.41 -13.49
N PRO A 16 26.25 -6.10 -14.61
CA PRO A 16 27.60 -5.48 -14.51
C PRO A 16 27.67 -3.96 -14.59
N ILE A 17 26.65 -3.26 -15.10
CA ILE A 17 26.76 -1.82 -15.40
C ILE A 17 26.47 -0.94 -14.18
N LEU A 18 25.61 -1.37 -13.28
CA LEU A 18 25.29 -0.64 -12.05
C LEU A 18 26.53 -0.41 -11.15
N PHE A 19 27.47 -1.36 -11.16
CA PHE A 19 28.70 -1.29 -10.37
C PHE A 19 29.72 -0.23 -10.85
N ARG A 20 29.66 0.21 -12.11
CA ARG A 20 30.65 1.16 -12.65
C ARG A 20 30.30 2.62 -12.39
N ILE A 21 29.03 2.99 -12.35
CA ILE A 21 28.58 4.37 -12.05
C ILE A 21 28.67 4.63 -10.54
N ILE A 22 28.44 3.62 -9.71
CA ILE A 22 28.49 3.70 -8.25
C ILE A 22 29.93 3.96 -7.73
N LYS A 23 30.97 3.55 -8.45
CA LYS A 23 32.36 3.73 -8.00
C LYS A 23 32.89 5.18 -8.04
N SER A 24 32.20 6.11 -8.72
CA SER A 24 32.68 7.49 -8.86
C SER A 24 32.22 8.46 -7.76
N TYR A 25 31.30 8.03 -6.88
CA TYR A 25 30.76 8.90 -5.81
C TYR A 25 31.03 8.33 -4.41
N GLN A 26 32.27 7.93 -4.13
CA GLN A 26 32.68 7.65 -2.74
C GLN A 26 33.06 8.96 -2.06
N VAL A 27 32.19 9.43 -1.15
CA VAL A 27 32.53 10.53 -0.22
C VAL A 27 33.20 9.93 1.02
N PRO A 28 34.29 10.53 1.53
CA PRO A 28 34.95 10.06 2.75
C PRO A 28 34.00 10.10 3.94
N LEU A 29 33.94 9.02 4.70
CA LEU A 29 33.27 8.95 5.99
C LEU A 29 33.94 9.90 6.98
N THR A 30 33.42 11.10 7.16
CA THR A 30 33.81 11.97 8.28
C THR A 30 32.96 11.61 9.50
N THR A 31 33.60 11.04 10.48
CA THR A 31 33.05 10.67 11.78
C THR A 31 32.82 11.95 12.60
N SER A 32 31.56 12.39 12.70
CA SER A 32 30.99 13.07 13.88
C SER A 32 29.60 13.61 13.59
N TYR A 33 28.62 13.02 14.18
CA TYR A 33 27.15 13.15 14.14
C TYR A 33 26.46 12.24 13.11
N PRO A 34 25.61 11.32 13.57
CA PRO A 34 24.93 10.33 12.71
C PRO A 34 23.79 10.93 11.86
N PHE A 35 23.43 12.19 12.10
CA PHE A 35 22.43 12.88 11.28
C PHE A 35 23.16 13.85 10.34
N ASN A 36 23.30 13.43 9.09
CA ASN A 36 23.85 14.33 8.08
C ASN A 36 22.86 15.47 7.82
N THR A 37 23.19 16.67 8.30
CA THR A 37 22.40 17.89 8.22
C THR A 37 22.44 18.53 6.84
N SER A 38 22.79 17.79 5.80
CA SER A 38 22.81 18.24 4.41
C SER A 38 21.64 17.67 3.62
N SER A 39 21.25 18.40 2.59
CA SER A 39 20.29 17.91 1.60
C SER A 39 20.91 16.79 0.77
N GLN A 40 20.15 15.74 0.52
CA GLN A 40 20.68 14.51 -0.05
C GLN A 40 19.72 13.84 -1.02
N ILE A 41 20.28 13.15 -2.00
CA ILE A 41 19.60 12.10 -2.76
C ILE A 41 20.10 10.76 -2.22
N LEU A 42 19.18 10.00 -1.67
CA LEU A 42 19.41 8.68 -1.09
C LEU A 42 18.90 7.61 -2.02
N ILE A 43 19.75 6.66 -2.40
CA ILE A 43 19.38 5.52 -3.24
C ILE A 43 19.41 4.28 -2.37
N LEU A 44 18.26 3.71 -2.12
CA LEU A 44 18.11 2.53 -1.26
C LEU A 44 18.18 1.26 -2.10
N ASN A 45 19.19 0.44 -1.84
CA ASN A 45 19.44 -0.78 -2.61
C ASN A 45 18.67 -2.01 -2.11
N SER A 46 17.98 -1.91 -0.97
CA SER A 46 17.08 -2.96 -0.51
C SER A 46 15.88 -3.08 -1.44
N ASN A 47 15.50 -4.33 -1.75
CA ASN A 47 14.27 -4.65 -2.47
C ASN A 47 13.16 -5.18 -1.54
N ASP A 48 13.37 -5.14 -0.24
CA ASP A 48 12.38 -5.54 0.75
C ASP A 48 11.42 -4.38 1.06
N ILE A 49 10.14 -4.58 0.75
CA ILE A 49 9.11 -3.54 0.93
C ILE A 49 8.97 -3.06 2.37
N TYR A 50 9.05 -3.97 3.34
CA TYR A 50 8.88 -3.60 4.75
C TYR A 50 10.06 -2.76 5.23
N ARG A 51 11.28 -3.15 4.80
CA ARG A 51 12.51 -2.43 5.12
C ARG A 51 12.52 -1.04 4.50
N ASN A 52 12.10 -0.94 3.24
CA ASN A 52 12.04 0.33 2.52
C ASN A 52 11.04 1.30 3.15
N LEU A 53 9.83 0.84 3.47
CA LEU A 53 8.81 1.64 4.14
C LEU A 53 9.20 2.03 5.57
N ALA A 54 9.85 1.14 6.32
CA ALA A 54 10.34 1.43 7.66
C ALA A 54 11.44 2.50 7.65
N PHE A 55 12.37 2.41 6.70
CA PHE A 55 13.43 3.40 6.55
C PHE A 55 12.87 4.77 6.18
N GLU A 56 11.95 4.83 5.24
CA GLU A 56 11.27 6.06 4.82
C GLU A 56 10.55 6.74 5.98
N GLU A 57 9.81 5.98 6.80
CA GLU A 57 9.10 6.49 7.98
C GLU A 57 10.07 7.03 9.03
N CYS A 58 11.18 6.34 9.25
CA CYS A 58 12.22 6.82 10.16
C CYS A 58 12.85 8.13 9.68
N LEU A 59 13.18 8.24 8.40
CA LEU A 59 13.69 9.49 7.83
C LEU A 59 12.70 10.66 7.98
N TYR A 60 11.41 10.39 7.77
CA TYR A 60 10.36 11.39 7.97
C TYR A 60 10.30 11.84 9.43
N HIS A 61 10.26 10.91 10.37
CA HIS A 61 10.28 11.25 11.80
C HIS A 61 11.53 12.02 12.25
N GLU A 62 12.68 11.66 11.68
CA GLU A 62 13.93 12.41 11.93
C GLU A 62 13.83 13.86 11.42
N SER A 63 13.23 14.05 10.23
CA SER A 63 13.02 15.40 9.70
C SER A 63 12.12 16.27 10.61
N GLU A 64 11.08 15.68 11.18
CA GLU A 64 10.18 16.35 12.13
C GLU A 64 10.84 16.64 13.49
N LYS A 65 11.65 15.70 14.00
CA LYS A 65 12.41 15.91 15.25
C LYS A 65 13.42 17.05 15.10
N HIS A 66 14.10 17.14 13.98
CA HIS A 66 15.11 18.14 13.73
C HIS A 66 14.58 19.57 13.82
N LEU A 67 13.34 19.83 13.39
CA LEU A 67 12.67 21.12 13.54
C LEU A 67 12.62 21.63 15.00
N LYS A 68 12.47 20.73 15.97
CA LYS A 68 12.34 21.09 17.38
C LYS A 68 13.64 21.66 17.95
N TYR A 69 14.78 21.33 17.34
CA TYR A 69 16.09 21.78 17.78
C TYR A 69 16.57 23.07 17.09
N LEU A 70 15.94 23.47 15.99
CA LEU A 70 16.32 24.64 15.19
C LEU A 70 15.46 25.88 15.51
N LYS A 71 15.31 26.22 16.80
CA LYS A 71 14.44 27.31 17.26
C LYS A 71 14.71 28.68 16.61
N ASP A 72 15.91 28.94 16.11
CA ASP A 72 16.34 30.28 15.68
C ASP A 72 16.79 30.41 14.22
N LYS A 73 16.79 29.33 13.43
CA LYS A 73 17.13 29.38 12.00
C LYS A 73 16.22 28.47 11.20
N PRO A 74 15.48 28.98 10.20
CA PRO A 74 14.67 28.16 9.31
C PRO A 74 15.59 27.41 8.34
N SER A 75 16.29 26.40 8.84
CA SER A 75 17.10 25.53 8.01
C SER A 75 16.44 24.15 8.00
N TRP A 76 15.87 23.78 6.87
CA TRP A 76 15.41 22.42 6.62
C TRP A 76 16.23 21.79 5.52
N PHE A 77 16.31 20.48 5.55
CA PHE A 77 17.03 19.70 4.56
C PHE A 77 16.06 18.87 3.78
N THR A 78 16.14 18.97 2.47
CA THR A 78 15.37 18.11 1.58
C THR A 78 16.13 16.82 1.34
N LYS A 79 15.49 15.67 1.58
CA LYS A 79 16.00 14.39 1.14
C LYS A 79 15.08 13.84 0.06
N ILE A 80 15.65 13.39 -1.05
CA ILE A 80 14.95 12.63 -2.07
C ILE A 80 15.39 11.18 -1.92
N LEU A 81 14.47 10.31 -1.54
CA LEU A 81 14.72 8.88 -1.41
C LEU A 81 14.20 8.15 -2.65
N LEU A 82 15.10 7.41 -3.31
CA LEU A 82 14.83 6.61 -4.50
C LEU A 82 14.94 5.14 -4.14
N TRP A 83 13.89 4.36 -4.42
CA TRP A 83 13.88 2.95 -4.06
C TRP A 83 12.95 2.12 -4.94
N ARG A 84 13.19 0.82 -4.98
CA ARG A 84 12.37 -0.21 -5.67
C ARG A 84 12.11 -1.36 -4.73
N SER A 85 11.14 -2.20 -5.05
CA SER A 85 10.89 -3.42 -4.28
C SER A 85 10.61 -4.61 -5.20
N ASN A 86 10.77 -5.81 -4.64
CA ASN A 86 10.25 -7.01 -5.26
C ASN A 86 8.73 -6.95 -5.36
N SER A 87 8.13 -7.85 -6.16
CA SER A 87 6.69 -7.92 -6.37
C SER A 87 5.91 -7.92 -5.06
N CYS A 88 5.06 -6.93 -4.88
CA CYS A 88 4.25 -6.75 -3.67
C CYS A 88 3.03 -5.86 -3.93
N ILE A 89 2.04 -5.96 -3.05
CA ILE A 89 0.93 -5.01 -2.97
C ILE A 89 1.17 -4.08 -1.78
N VAL A 90 1.05 -2.77 -2.01
CA VAL A 90 1.15 -1.76 -0.96
C VAL A 90 -0.18 -1.02 -0.84
N ILE A 91 -0.80 -1.13 0.32
CA ILE A 91 -2.06 -0.45 0.63
C ILE A 91 -1.81 0.82 1.44
N GLY A 92 -2.72 1.78 1.30
CA GLY A 92 -2.71 2.99 2.13
C GLY A 92 -3.09 2.71 3.58
N ARG A 93 -2.69 3.60 4.50
CA ARG A 93 -2.83 3.45 5.95
C ARG A 93 -4.24 3.03 6.41
N PHE A 94 -5.28 3.58 5.77
CA PHE A 94 -6.67 3.40 6.20
C PHE A 94 -7.51 2.56 5.24
N GLN A 95 -6.87 1.90 4.25
CA GLN A 95 -7.60 1.04 3.33
C GLN A 95 -7.99 -0.28 3.96
N ASN A 96 -9.10 -0.84 3.47
CA ASN A 96 -9.55 -2.16 3.82
C ASN A 96 -8.86 -3.21 2.95
N VAL A 97 -8.06 -4.09 3.55
CA VAL A 97 -7.32 -5.14 2.84
C VAL A 97 -8.27 -6.03 2.04
N TRP A 98 -9.36 -6.47 2.66
CA TRP A 98 -10.29 -7.43 2.05
C TRP A 98 -11.11 -6.88 0.88
N LYS A 99 -11.21 -5.55 0.78
CA LYS A 99 -11.86 -4.88 -0.36
C LYS A 99 -10.90 -4.47 -1.47
N GLU A 100 -9.65 -4.21 -1.13
CA GLU A 100 -8.67 -3.63 -2.06
C GLU A 100 -7.73 -4.66 -2.66
N VAL A 101 -7.57 -5.84 -2.03
CA VAL A 101 -6.58 -6.83 -2.42
C VAL A 101 -7.25 -8.18 -2.70
N ASN A 102 -6.91 -8.78 -3.83
CA ASN A 102 -7.23 -10.18 -4.10
C ASN A 102 -6.22 -11.06 -3.33
N ILE A 103 -6.57 -11.40 -2.08
CA ILE A 103 -5.70 -12.14 -1.16
C ILE A 103 -5.32 -13.52 -1.70
N PRO A 104 -6.24 -14.33 -2.28
CA PRO A 104 -5.88 -15.60 -2.90
C PRO A 104 -4.82 -15.45 -4.00
N LEU A 105 -4.99 -14.47 -4.89
CA LEU A 105 -4.03 -14.21 -5.96
C LEU A 105 -2.69 -13.73 -5.41
N LEU A 106 -2.69 -12.93 -4.36
CA LEU A 106 -1.47 -12.48 -3.67
C LEU A 106 -0.68 -13.68 -3.12
N HIS A 107 -1.36 -14.60 -2.42
CA HIS A 107 -0.73 -15.80 -1.86
C HIS A 107 -0.24 -16.76 -2.95
N SER A 108 -1.04 -17.02 -3.99
CA SER A 108 -0.64 -17.92 -5.08
C SER A 108 0.59 -17.44 -5.85
N ASN A 109 0.81 -16.12 -5.90
CA ASN A 109 2.00 -15.53 -6.52
C ASN A 109 3.18 -15.36 -5.53
N GLY A 110 3.01 -15.67 -4.25
CA GLY A 110 4.04 -15.45 -3.23
C GLY A 110 4.39 -13.97 -3.03
N TRP A 111 3.48 -13.04 -3.36
CA TRP A 111 3.73 -11.61 -3.21
C TRP A 111 3.55 -11.16 -1.75
N LYS A 112 4.33 -10.15 -1.36
CA LYS A 112 4.17 -9.52 -0.05
C LYS A 112 3.02 -8.53 -0.05
N LEU A 113 2.33 -8.42 1.09
CA LEU A 113 1.35 -7.38 1.37
C LEU A 113 1.89 -6.43 2.42
N ALA A 114 2.00 -5.15 2.11
CA ALA A 114 2.46 -4.15 3.04
C ALA A 114 1.44 -3.00 3.18
N ARG A 115 1.33 -2.47 4.39
CA ARG A 115 0.58 -1.23 4.66
C ARG A 115 1.56 -0.11 4.92
N ARG A 116 1.49 0.95 4.10
CA ARG A 116 2.34 2.12 4.31
C ARG A 116 1.76 3.06 5.39
N HIS A 117 2.63 3.89 5.96
CA HIS A 117 2.25 4.86 6.98
C HIS A 117 1.45 6.04 6.43
N SER A 118 1.53 6.32 5.14
CA SER A 118 0.74 7.35 4.46
C SER A 118 -0.60 6.82 3.94
N GLY A 119 -1.54 7.73 3.66
CA GLY A 119 -2.81 7.42 3.01
C GLY A 119 -2.65 7.09 1.52
N GLY A 120 -3.77 7.11 0.79
CA GLY A 120 -3.83 6.82 -0.65
C GLY A 120 -4.33 5.42 -0.97
N GLY A 121 -4.41 5.08 -2.28
CA GLY A 121 -4.93 3.83 -2.81
C GLY A 121 -3.95 2.66 -2.75
N ALA A 122 -4.43 1.46 -3.08
CA ALA A 122 -3.61 0.28 -3.23
C ALA A 122 -2.81 0.34 -4.54
N VAL A 123 -1.57 -0.12 -4.50
CA VAL A 123 -0.66 -0.15 -5.65
C VAL A 123 0.12 -1.45 -5.69
N TYR A 124 0.43 -1.91 -6.90
CA TYR A 124 1.35 -3.00 -7.13
C TYR A 124 2.76 -2.44 -7.39
N HIS A 125 3.76 -3.02 -6.78
CA HIS A 125 5.17 -2.71 -7.02
C HIS A 125 5.90 -3.94 -7.53
N ASP A 126 6.89 -3.68 -8.38
CA ASP A 126 7.94 -4.61 -8.78
C ASP A 126 9.24 -3.82 -9.03
N LEU A 127 10.29 -4.50 -9.53
CA LEU A 127 11.56 -3.86 -9.83
C LEU A 127 11.49 -2.85 -11.00
N GLY A 128 10.43 -2.86 -11.79
CA GLY A 128 10.16 -1.85 -12.83
C GLY A 128 9.52 -0.57 -12.27
N ASN A 129 9.09 -0.56 -11.00
CA ASN A 129 8.48 0.61 -10.36
C ASN A 129 9.51 1.37 -9.54
N LEU A 130 9.83 2.61 -9.93
CA LEU A 130 10.67 3.52 -9.14
C LEU A 130 9.81 4.35 -8.18
N ASN A 131 10.08 4.24 -6.89
CA ASN A 131 9.47 5.05 -5.86
C ASN A 131 10.36 6.26 -5.57
N ILE A 132 9.76 7.44 -5.55
CA ILE A 132 10.43 8.72 -5.27
C ILE A 132 9.75 9.35 -4.07
N SER A 133 10.49 9.50 -2.98
CA SER A 133 9.95 10.09 -1.75
C SER A 133 10.66 11.40 -1.44
N PHE A 134 9.90 12.49 -1.41
CA PHE A 134 10.39 13.77 -0.93
C PHE A 134 10.18 13.82 0.58
N ILE A 135 11.27 13.91 1.33
CA ILE A 135 11.28 13.92 2.79
C ILE A 135 11.68 15.30 3.26
N GLN A 136 10.72 15.97 3.85
CA GLN A 136 10.84 17.30 4.46
C GLN A 136 9.92 17.35 5.68
N PRO A 137 10.19 18.23 6.65
CA PRO A 137 9.23 18.51 7.70
C PRO A 137 7.88 18.98 7.11
N ARG A 138 6.78 18.55 7.73
CA ARG A 138 5.43 18.78 7.20
C ARG A 138 5.11 20.26 6.92
N CYS A 139 5.60 21.16 7.75
CA CYS A 139 5.35 22.60 7.62
C CYS A 139 6.09 23.25 6.42
N TYR A 140 7.12 22.59 5.88
CA TYR A 140 7.88 23.07 4.72
C TYR A 140 7.60 22.28 3.43
N MET A 141 6.78 21.23 3.52
CA MET A 141 6.44 20.41 2.35
C MET A 141 5.56 21.18 1.38
N ASP A 142 6.12 21.50 0.23
CA ASP A 142 5.40 22.09 -0.90
C ASP A 142 5.20 21.03 -1.99
N ARG A 143 3.99 20.47 -2.04
CA ARG A 143 3.64 19.42 -3.00
C ARG A 143 3.68 19.91 -4.44
N GLN A 144 3.28 21.15 -4.65
CA GLN A 144 3.25 21.75 -5.99
C GLN A 144 4.68 21.80 -6.57
N LYS A 145 5.64 22.30 -5.80
CA LYS A 145 7.05 22.35 -6.22
C LYS A 145 7.65 20.96 -6.49
N CYS A 146 7.28 19.95 -5.68
CA CYS A 146 7.71 18.58 -5.94
C CYS A 146 7.16 18.05 -7.27
N MET A 147 5.89 18.36 -7.59
CA MET A 147 5.29 17.96 -8.87
C MET A 147 5.89 18.70 -10.06
N GLU A 148 6.10 20.00 -9.94
CA GLU A 148 6.77 20.82 -10.95
C GLU A 148 8.17 20.31 -11.27
N PHE A 149 8.91 19.93 -10.23
CA PHE A 149 10.21 19.28 -10.41
C PHE A 149 10.10 17.99 -11.22
N LEU A 150 9.20 17.08 -10.81
CA LEU A 150 9.02 15.81 -11.53
C LEU A 150 8.51 16.02 -12.96
N GLN A 151 7.61 16.97 -13.18
CA GLN A 151 7.16 17.35 -14.53
C GLN A 151 8.34 17.80 -15.37
N SER A 152 9.23 18.66 -14.83
CA SER A 152 10.39 19.16 -15.55
C SER A 152 11.41 18.06 -15.92
N VAL A 153 11.56 17.05 -15.07
CA VAL A 153 12.44 15.89 -15.32
C VAL A 153 11.82 14.93 -16.33
N LEU A 154 10.53 14.64 -16.22
CA LEU A 154 9.87 13.62 -17.02
C LEU A 154 9.46 14.10 -18.40
N GLN A 155 9.09 15.37 -18.55
CA GLN A 155 8.61 15.93 -19.83
C GLN A 155 9.62 15.73 -20.97
N PRO A 156 10.93 16.03 -20.80
CA PRO A 156 11.92 15.79 -21.85
C PRO A 156 12.04 14.33 -22.26
N LEU A 157 11.88 13.40 -21.31
CA LEU A 157 11.99 11.96 -21.55
C LEU A 157 10.78 11.41 -22.34
N LEU A 158 9.64 12.10 -22.32
CA LEU A 158 8.41 11.70 -23.00
C LEU A 158 8.19 12.40 -24.36
N ILE A 159 9.01 13.37 -24.72
CA ILE A 159 8.92 14.04 -26.04
C ILE A 159 8.92 13.04 -27.20
N PRO A 160 9.80 12.00 -27.22
CA PRO A 160 9.80 11.02 -28.32
C PRO A 160 8.47 10.27 -28.47
N SER A 161 7.68 10.17 -27.40
CA SER A 161 6.38 9.48 -27.37
C SER A 161 5.21 10.41 -27.70
N ASN A 162 5.47 11.64 -28.08
CA ASN A 162 4.45 12.69 -28.35
C ASN A 162 3.44 12.84 -27.19
N CYS A 163 3.92 12.78 -25.96
CA CYS A 163 3.14 12.88 -24.74
C CYS A 163 3.47 14.17 -23.98
N SER A 164 2.45 14.74 -23.33
CA SER A 164 2.61 15.89 -22.41
C SER A 164 2.22 15.49 -21.00
N ILE A 165 2.94 16.02 -20.01
CA ILE A 165 2.67 15.79 -18.59
C ILE A 165 2.00 17.02 -18.01
N HIS A 166 0.93 16.78 -17.25
CA HIS A 166 0.15 17.82 -16.55
C HIS A 166 0.07 17.50 -15.07
N ILE A 167 0.07 18.53 -14.23
CA ILE A 167 -0.13 18.41 -12.79
C ILE A 167 -1.64 18.54 -12.53
N GLY A 168 -2.22 17.51 -11.91
CA GLY A 168 -3.63 17.50 -11.52
C GLY A 168 -3.89 18.23 -10.20
N ASN A 169 -5.15 18.56 -9.95
CA ASN A 169 -5.61 19.28 -8.74
C ASN A 169 -5.32 18.52 -7.42
N ARG A 170 -5.04 17.21 -7.49
CA ARG A 170 -4.72 16.35 -6.36
C ARG A 170 -3.23 16.12 -6.17
N TYR A 171 -2.41 16.88 -6.89
CA TYR A 171 -0.95 16.70 -6.96
C TYR A 171 -0.57 15.31 -7.48
N ASP A 172 -1.26 14.87 -8.52
CA ASP A 172 -0.93 13.72 -9.36
C ASP A 172 -0.43 14.19 -10.72
N LEU A 173 0.32 13.35 -11.43
CA LEU A 173 0.82 13.63 -12.77
C LEU A 173 -0.05 12.90 -13.79
N TRP A 174 -0.55 13.63 -14.77
CA TRP A 174 -1.35 13.11 -15.87
C TRP A 174 -0.58 13.18 -17.17
N ILE A 175 -0.74 12.16 -18.00
CA ILE A 175 -0.16 12.09 -19.33
C ILE A 175 -1.29 12.23 -20.34
N SER A 176 -1.15 13.20 -21.25
CA SER A 176 -1.98 13.31 -22.45
C SER A 176 -1.16 12.96 -23.69
N GLU A 177 -1.75 12.20 -24.59
CA GLU A 177 -1.20 12.03 -25.94
C GLU A 177 -1.56 13.28 -26.77
N ASN A 178 -0.58 13.86 -27.44
CA ASN A 178 -0.80 15.02 -28.32
C ASN A 178 -1.48 14.56 -29.62
N GLN A 179 -2.66 13.95 -29.51
CA GLN A 179 -3.51 13.70 -30.67
C GLN A 179 -4.45 14.88 -30.88
N THR A 180 -4.61 15.27 -32.12
CA THR A 180 -5.41 16.42 -32.63
C THR A 180 -6.93 16.22 -32.47
N ASN A 181 -7.42 15.51 -31.45
CA ASN A 181 -8.85 15.45 -31.17
C ASN A 181 -9.11 15.28 -29.66
N THR A 182 -9.69 16.31 -29.12
CA THR A 182 -10.23 16.46 -27.78
C THR A 182 -11.31 15.44 -27.45
N ASN A 183 -11.02 14.44 -26.66
CA ASN A 183 -12.00 13.81 -25.80
C ASN A 183 -11.35 13.51 -24.46
N THR A 184 -11.37 14.50 -23.57
CA THR A 184 -11.05 14.34 -22.16
C THR A 184 -12.18 13.53 -21.52
N LEU A 185 -11.99 12.22 -21.36
CA LEU A 185 -12.89 11.37 -20.60
C LEU A 185 -12.75 11.74 -19.11
N GLN A 186 -13.55 12.69 -18.65
CA GLN A 186 -13.82 12.86 -17.22
C GLN A 186 -14.77 11.75 -16.78
N ILE A 187 -14.21 10.69 -16.20
CA ILE A 187 -15.03 9.67 -15.55
C ILE A 187 -15.38 10.18 -14.15
N ASN A 188 -16.56 10.79 -14.04
CA ASN A 188 -17.19 11.13 -12.75
C ASN A 188 -17.76 9.85 -12.14
N LEU A 189 -16.97 9.09 -11.41
CA LEU A 189 -17.44 8.02 -10.52
C LEU A 189 -17.87 8.64 -9.19
N LYS A 190 -19.18 8.74 -8.97
CA LYS A 190 -19.75 8.99 -7.63
C LYS A 190 -19.52 7.74 -6.78
N THR A 191 -18.51 7.77 -5.93
CA THR A 191 -18.24 6.73 -4.94
C THR A 191 -18.67 7.21 -3.56
N LYS A 192 -19.18 6.29 -2.73
CA LYS A 192 -19.47 6.55 -1.31
C LYS A 192 -18.17 6.95 -0.60
N ALA A 193 -18.26 7.78 0.43
CA ALA A 193 -17.11 8.38 1.13
C ALA A 193 -16.07 7.38 1.70
N THR A 194 -16.39 6.09 1.70
CA THR A 194 -15.54 4.99 2.20
C THR A 194 -14.76 4.26 1.10
N ASP A 195 -15.07 4.50 -0.18
CA ASP A 195 -14.42 3.79 -1.28
C ASP A 195 -13.18 4.55 -1.76
N SER A 196 -12.09 3.83 -2.04
CA SER A 196 -10.90 4.45 -2.62
C SER A 196 -11.19 4.88 -4.05
N ILE A 197 -10.83 6.14 -4.36
CA ILE A 197 -10.96 6.65 -5.73
C ILE A 197 -9.79 6.07 -6.54
N ARG A 198 -10.09 5.14 -7.45
CA ARG A 198 -9.10 4.58 -8.37
C ARG A 198 -8.69 5.63 -9.38
N SER A 199 -7.38 5.90 -9.47
CA SER A 199 -6.82 6.68 -10.57
C SER A 199 -6.34 5.72 -11.66
N PRO A 200 -6.60 5.97 -12.94
CA PRO A 200 -6.02 5.18 -14.01
C PRO A 200 -4.50 5.34 -13.96
N VAL A 201 -3.78 4.23 -13.97
CA VAL A 201 -2.31 4.21 -13.95
C VAL A 201 -1.83 3.83 -15.33
N LYS A 202 -0.93 4.64 -15.91
CA LYS A 202 -0.27 4.36 -17.19
C LYS A 202 1.22 4.13 -16.96
N ASN A 203 1.74 3.12 -17.62
CA ASN A 203 3.17 2.84 -17.63
C ASN A 203 3.90 3.84 -18.52
N LEU A 204 5.00 4.41 -18.04
CA LEU A 204 5.78 5.39 -18.80
C LEU A 204 6.66 4.74 -19.86
N ASN A 205 6.95 3.44 -19.77
CA ASN A 205 7.85 2.69 -20.66
C ASN A 205 9.23 3.38 -20.83
N LEU A 206 9.71 4.04 -19.79
CA LEU A 206 11.02 4.67 -19.77
C LEU A 206 12.11 3.69 -19.35
N ASN A 207 13.32 3.90 -19.84
CA ASN A 207 14.49 3.19 -19.31
C ASN A 207 14.72 3.64 -17.86
N ILE A 208 14.70 2.71 -16.90
CA ILE A 208 14.79 2.98 -15.46
C ILE A 208 16.13 3.62 -15.08
N GLU A 209 17.24 3.27 -15.76
CA GLU A 209 18.55 3.81 -15.48
C GLU A 209 18.66 5.25 -15.98
N LEU A 210 18.13 5.52 -17.19
CA LEU A 210 18.06 6.88 -17.72
C LEU A 210 17.21 7.76 -16.79
N LEU A 211 16.05 7.28 -16.38
CA LEU A 211 15.16 7.98 -15.47
C LEU A 211 15.86 8.27 -14.13
N LEU A 212 16.52 7.27 -13.55
CA LEU A 212 17.24 7.40 -12.28
C LEU A 212 18.36 8.45 -12.38
N ASN A 213 19.19 8.38 -13.42
CA ASN A 213 20.27 9.33 -13.63
C ASN A 213 19.76 10.76 -13.84
N THR A 214 18.69 10.94 -14.62
CA THR A 214 18.10 12.27 -14.83
C THR A 214 17.53 12.83 -13.53
N ILE A 215 16.84 12.01 -12.73
CA ILE A 215 16.32 12.44 -11.41
C ILE A 215 17.46 12.82 -10.48
N ILE A 216 18.58 12.11 -10.49
CA ILE A 216 19.74 12.42 -9.67
C ILE A 216 20.35 13.75 -10.08
N GLU A 217 20.66 13.93 -11.36
CA GLU A 217 21.31 15.15 -11.87
C GLU A 217 20.45 16.40 -11.65
N ASP A 218 19.20 16.35 -12.04
CA ASP A 218 18.28 17.48 -11.89
C ASP A 218 17.81 17.67 -10.45
N GLY A 219 17.73 16.58 -9.68
CA GLY A 219 17.42 16.63 -8.25
C GLY A 219 18.50 17.36 -7.44
N LEU A 220 19.79 17.14 -7.75
CA LEU A 220 20.88 17.90 -7.13
C LEU A 220 20.75 19.39 -7.41
N LYS A 221 20.45 19.78 -8.66
CA LYS A 221 20.23 21.19 -9.04
C LYS A 221 19.01 21.77 -8.33
N TRP A 222 17.92 21.01 -8.30
CA TRP A 222 16.67 21.42 -7.66
C TRP A 222 16.82 21.64 -6.16
N ILE A 223 17.48 20.71 -5.45
CA ILE A 223 17.79 20.84 -4.02
C ILE A 223 18.66 22.09 -3.79
N SER A 224 19.76 22.25 -4.53
CA SER A 224 20.66 23.40 -4.38
C SER A 224 19.96 24.75 -4.55
N LYS A 225 18.93 24.82 -5.40
CA LYS A 225 18.17 26.05 -5.65
C LYS A 225 17.12 26.34 -4.57
N ASN A 226 16.55 25.30 -3.95
CA ASN A 226 15.41 25.43 -3.06
C ASN A 226 15.79 25.38 -1.57
N ASP A 227 16.94 24.83 -1.23
CA ASP A 227 17.40 24.78 0.15
C ASP A 227 18.16 26.06 0.54
N LEU A 228 17.87 26.55 1.71
CA LEU A 228 18.51 27.77 2.28
C LEU A 228 19.95 27.52 2.77
N ILE A 229 20.53 26.35 2.46
CA ILE A 229 21.81 25.91 3.04
C ILE A 229 22.89 25.89 1.98
N THR A 230 24.05 26.38 2.40
CA THR A 230 25.26 26.57 1.58
C THR A 230 26.07 25.30 1.31
N SER A 231 25.62 24.12 1.83
CA SER A 231 26.36 22.88 1.58
C SER A 231 25.88 22.23 0.26
N ASN A 232 26.83 21.80 -0.55
CA ASN A 232 26.55 21.08 -1.78
C ASN A 232 25.73 19.78 -1.45
N PRO A 233 24.63 19.53 -2.13
CA PRO A 233 23.86 18.30 -1.94
C PRO A 233 24.67 17.08 -2.40
N VAL A 234 24.46 15.95 -1.73
CA VAL A 234 25.24 14.73 -1.94
C VAL A 234 24.30 13.58 -2.37
N VAL A 235 24.82 12.72 -3.24
CA VAL A 235 24.17 11.44 -3.59
C VAL A 235 24.79 10.33 -2.76
N THR A 236 23.94 9.53 -2.11
CA THR A 236 24.43 8.43 -1.28
C THR A 236 23.66 7.14 -1.57
N ASN A 237 24.40 6.08 -1.85
CA ASN A 237 23.87 4.73 -1.94
C ASN A 237 23.81 4.10 -0.57
N ILE A 238 22.67 3.51 -0.21
CA ILE A 238 22.47 2.86 1.07
C ILE A 238 22.31 1.37 0.82
N LEU A 239 23.30 0.61 1.23
CA LEU A 239 23.25 -0.85 1.20
C LEU A 239 22.40 -1.37 2.36
N GLU A 240 21.85 -2.54 2.18
CA GLU A 240 21.10 -3.22 3.25
C GLU A 240 22.01 -3.44 4.48
N GLY A 241 21.52 -3.03 5.66
CA GLY A 241 22.28 -3.02 6.91
C GLY A 241 23.04 -1.72 7.20
N GLN A 242 23.12 -0.78 6.25
CA GLN A 242 23.79 0.52 6.44
C GLN A 242 22.83 1.65 6.85
N GLU A 243 21.56 1.37 7.05
CA GLU A 243 20.55 2.37 7.39
C GLU A 243 20.88 3.16 8.67
N HIS A 244 21.63 2.52 9.59
CA HIS A 244 22.09 3.14 10.84
C HIS A 244 22.96 4.40 10.64
N GLN A 245 23.52 4.56 9.46
CA GLN A 245 24.33 5.75 9.13
C GLN A 245 23.46 6.98 8.82
N PHE A 246 22.16 6.80 8.60
CA PHE A 246 21.24 7.81 8.12
C PHE A 246 20.06 8.09 9.06
N ILE A 247 19.88 7.26 10.07
CA ILE A 247 18.82 7.39 11.08
C ILE A 247 19.43 7.38 12.48
N HIS A 248 18.90 8.24 13.35
CA HIS A 248 19.43 8.41 14.70
C HIS A 248 19.20 7.18 15.60
N SER A 249 18.09 6.48 15.40
CA SER A 249 17.69 5.36 16.26
C SER A 249 17.47 4.08 15.47
N MET A 250 18.44 3.20 15.51
CA MET A 250 18.27 1.83 15.00
C MET A 250 17.19 1.06 15.73
N LYS A 251 16.96 1.37 17.01
CA LYS A 251 15.85 0.78 17.77
C LYS A 251 14.51 1.15 17.15
N ASP A 252 14.29 2.42 16.82
CA ASP A 252 13.05 2.89 16.19
C ASP A 252 12.87 2.24 14.81
N PHE A 253 13.95 2.10 14.04
CA PHE A 253 13.93 1.39 12.76
C PHE A 253 13.53 -0.08 12.90
N GLN A 254 14.16 -0.82 13.81
CA GLN A 254 13.84 -2.22 14.04
C GLN A 254 12.41 -2.41 14.55
N GLN A 255 11.94 -1.52 15.42
CA GLN A 255 10.55 -1.54 15.90
C GLN A 255 9.57 -1.28 14.75
N THR A 256 9.83 -0.27 13.91
CA THR A 256 8.99 0.07 12.76
C THR A 256 8.99 -1.06 11.72
N LEU A 257 10.15 -1.65 11.46
CA LEU A 257 10.30 -2.80 10.56
C LEU A 257 9.51 -4.01 11.07
N THR A 258 9.68 -4.36 12.34
CA THR A 258 8.94 -5.46 12.98
C THR A 258 7.44 -5.20 12.96
N LEU A 259 7.01 -3.99 13.34
CA LEU A 259 5.60 -3.59 13.32
C LEU A 259 5.00 -3.73 11.92
N SER A 260 5.71 -3.26 10.88
CA SER A 260 5.22 -3.27 9.48
C SER A 260 4.94 -4.68 8.94
N GLN A 261 5.51 -5.71 9.55
CA GLN A 261 5.34 -7.11 9.19
C GLN A 261 4.22 -7.80 9.99
N THR A 262 3.71 -7.15 11.05
CA THR A 262 2.69 -7.76 11.90
C THR A 262 1.32 -7.76 11.24
N TRP A 263 0.53 -8.80 11.53
CA TRP A 263 -0.87 -8.88 11.15
C TRP A 263 -1.64 -7.65 11.67
N SER A 264 -1.40 -7.27 12.91
CA SER A 264 -2.03 -6.11 13.54
C SER A 264 -1.81 -4.81 12.77
N TRP A 265 -0.63 -4.60 12.17
CA TRP A 265 -0.37 -3.43 11.34
C TRP A 265 -1.06 -3.56 9.97
N ILE A 266 -0.87 -4.68 9.29
CA ILE A 266 -1.33 -4.87 7.90
C ILE A 266 -2.85 -4.93 7.84
N TYR A 267 -3.47 -5.78 8.65
CA TYR A 267 -4.91 -6.06 8.64
C TYR A 267 -5.67 -5.30 9.72
N GLY A 268 -5.12 -5.21 10.94
CA GLY A 268 -5.77 -4.61 12.11
C GLY A 268 -6.13 -3.13 11.96
N ASN A 269 -5.50 -2.41 11.02
CA ASN A 269 -5.85 -1.03 10.69
C ASN A 269 -6.96 -0.89 9.64
N SER A 270 -7.52 -1.99 9.12
CA SER A 270 -8.65 -1.95 8.19
C SER A 270 -9.91 -1.42 8.90
N PRO A 271 -10.69 -0.52 8.27
CA PRO A 271 -11.99 -0.11 8.81
C PRO A 271 -12.96 -1.30 8.85
N SER A 272 -14.09 -1.13 9.55
CA SER A 272 -15.18 -2.10 9.52
C SER A 272 -15.74 -2.28 8.10
N PHE A 273 -16.23 -3.48 7.80
CA PHE A 273 -16.69 -3.84 6.46
C PHE A 273 -17.71 -4.99 6.49
N GLN A 274 -18.32 -5.21 5.36
CA GLN A 274 -19.20 -6.35 5.09
C GLN A 274 -18.63 -7.20 3.96
N LEU A 275 -18.81 -8.52 4.07
CA LEU A 275 -18.52 -9.51 3.03
C LEU A 275 -19.83 -10.24 2.68
N ALA A 276 -20.19 -10.24 1.41
CA ALA A 276 -21.32 -10.99 0.91
C ALA A 276 -20.89 -12.44 0.62
N LEU A 277 -21.60 -13.40 1.20
CA LEU A 277 -21.22 -14.82 1.13
C LEU A 277 -21.35 -15.41 -0.27
N GLU A 278 -22.28 -14.91 -1.08
CA GLU A 278 -22.46 -15.33 -2.48
C GLU A 278 -21.23 -15.06 -3.36
N ASN A 279 -20.36 -14.15 -2.96
CA ASN A 279 -19.09 -13.92 -3.66
C ASN A 279 -18.07 -15.06 -3.45
N TYR A 280 -18.28 -15.89 -2.43
CA TYR A 280 -17.41 -17.01 -2.06
C TYR A 280 -18.06 -18.36 -2.32
N GLU A 281 -19.39 -18.46 -2.23
CA GLU A 281 -20.16 -19.64 -2.59
C GLU A 281 -21.34 -19.21 -3.49
N PRO A 282 -21.16 -19.24 -4.82
CA PRO A 282 -22.16 -18.77 -5.78
C PRO A 282 -23.52 -19.50 -5.68
N ASN A 283 -23.51 -20.73 -5.16
CA ASN A 283 -24.78 -21.49 -4.94
C ASN A 283 -25.68 -20.86 -3.87
N LEU A 284 -25.20 -19.85 -3.11
CA LEU A 284 -26.02 -19.05 -2.19
C LEU A 284 -26.85 -17.96 -2.89
N SER A 285 -26.59 -17.70 -4.18
CA SER A 285 -27.26 -16.62 -4.93
C SER A 285 -28.81 -16.73 -4.96
N TYR A 286 -29.39 -17.93 -4.83
CA TYR A 286 -30.85 -18.07 -4.74
C TYR A 286 -31.40 -17.47 -3.44
N LEU A 287 -30.65 -17.56 -2.32
CA LEU A 287 -31.03 -16.89 -1.06
C LEU A 287 -30.97 -15.36 -1.21
N THR A 288 -29.97 -14.85 -1.91
CA THR A 288 -29.89 -13.44 -2.22
C THR A 288 -31.09 -12.92 -3.01
N ASN A 289 -31.57 -13.68 -3.97
CA ASN A 289 -32.77 -13.34 -4.76
C ASN A 289 -34.05 -13.36 -3.90
N GLN A 290 -34.10 -14.17 -2.87
CA GLN A 290 -35.30 -14.35 -2.04
C GLN A 290 -35.29 -13.43 -0.81
N PHE A 291 -34.17 -13.28 -0.13
CA PHE A 291 -34.06 -12.63 1.18
C PHE A 291 -33.12 -11.42 1.23
N GLY A 292 -32.42 -11.10 0.16
CA GLY A 292 -31.33 -10.14 0.13
C GLY A 292 -29.97 -10.81 0.33
N SER A 293 -28.92 -10.01 0.25
CA SER A 293 -27.53 -10.50 0.37
C SER A 293 -27.26 -11.04 1.77
N LEU A 294 -26.74 -12.26 1.87
CA LEU A 294 -26.29 -12.82 3.14
C LEU A 294 -24.88 -12.32 3.42
N VAL A 295 -24.73 -11.45 4.43
CA VAL A 295 -23.50 -10.74 4.72
C VAL A 295 -22.90 -11.09 6.07
N ILE A 296 -21.58 -11.06 6.13
CA ILE A 296 -20.81 -11.03 7.37
C ILE A 296 -20.45 -9.57 7.66
N ASP A 297 -20.80 -9.11 8.85
CA ASP A 297 -20.30 -7.87 9.40
C ASP A 297 -18.98 -8.09 10.14
N CYS A 298 -17.98 -7.33 9.77
CA CYS A 298 -16.70 -7.30 10.49
C CYS A 298 -16.45 -5.90 11.09
N ASN A 299 -16.06 -5.89 12.33
CA ASN A 299 -15.54 -4.71 13.00
C ASN A 299 -14.16 -4.31 12.44
N ARG A 300 -13.65 -3.16 12.88
CA ARG A 300 -12.30 -2.72 12.56
C ARG A 300 -11.28 -3.85 12.85
N GLY A 301 -10.35 -4.02 11.92
CA GLY A 301 -9.32 -5.05 12.03
C GLY A 301 -9.80 -6.46 11.63
N GLY A 302 -10.94 -6.59 10.95
CA GLY A 302 -11.44 -7.89 10.52
C GLY A 302 -11.90 -8.79 11.66
N VAL A 303 -12.45 -8.22 12.72
CA VAL A 303 -13.03 -8.97 13.82
C VAL A 303 -14.50 -9.27 13.50
N PHE A 304 -14.86 -10.54 13.44
CA PHE A 304 -16.24 -10.99 13.16
C PHE A 304 -17.22 -10.41 14.18
N LYS A 305 -18.30 -9.82 13.69
CA LYS A 305 -19.36 -9.22 14.50
C LYS A 305 -20.65 -10.03 14.42
N SER A 306 -21.15 -10.24 13.20
CA SER A 306 -22.41 -10.91 12.96
C SER A 306 -22.51 -11.46 11.54
N ILE A 307 -23.43 -12.38 11.32
CA ILE A 307 -23.85 -12.86 10.01
C ILE A 307 -25.37 -12.75 9.92
N GLY A 308 -25.88 -12.29 8.78
CA GLY A 308 -27.32 -12.12 8.56
C GLY A 308 -27.62 -11.57 7.18
N PHE A 309 -28.89 -11.47 6.85
CA PHE A 309 -29.32 -10.85 5.60
C PHE A 309 -29.24 -9.34 5.67
N ASP A 310 -28.79 -8.72 4.58
CA ASP A 310 -28.83 -7.27 4.42
C ASP A 310 -30.30 -6.82 4.37
N HIS A 311 -30.69 -5.91 5.28
CA HIS A 311 -32.08 -5.49 5.53
C HIS A 311 -32.75 -4.72 4.37
N SER A 312 -32.21 -4.81 3.16
CA SER A 312 -32.80 -4.16 1.97
C SER A 312 -34.17 -4.74 1.55
N HIS A 313 -34.57 -5.90 2.07
CA HIS A 313 -35.86 -6.56 1.76
C HIS A 313 -36.60 -6.96 3.03
N ASN A 314 -37.86 -6.51 3.16
CA ASN A 314 -38.81 -6.96 4.20
C ASN A 314 -39.31 -8.40 3.91
N CYS A 315 -38.41 -9.37 3.97
CA CYS A 315 -38.76 -10.77 3.73
C CYS A 315 -38.76 -11.56 5.04
N ASN A 316 -39.78 -12.40 5.24
CA ASN A 316 -39.79 -13.33 6.34
C ASN A 316 -38.80 -14.47 6.02
N VAL A 317 -37.63 -14.41 6.59
CA VAL A 317 -36.63 -15.49 6.55
C VAL A 317 -37.16 -16.65 7.41
N ASP A 318 -36.91 -17.90 6.96
CA ASP A 318 -37.25 -19.09 7.72
C ASP A 318 -36.72 -19.00 9.16
N PRO A 319 -37.56 -19.17 10.20
CA PRO A 319 -37.15 -19.12 11.59
C PRO A 319 -35.96 -20.05 11.91
N LEU A 320 -35.92 -21.26 11.33
CA LEU A 320 -34.84 -22.23 11.54
C LEU A 320 -33.50 -21.71 10.97
N LEU A 321 -33.56 -21.03 9.83
CA LEU A 321 -32.36 -20.41 9.25
C LEU A 321 -31.89 -19.21 10.08
N ASN A 322 -32.80 -18.38 10.58
CA ASN A 322 -32.47 -17.26 11.48
C ASN A 322 -31.84 -17.73 12.80
N ASP A 323 -32.37 -18.79 13.40
CA ASP A 323 -31.82 -19.39 14.61
C ASP A 323 -30.40 -19.90 14.35
N PHE A 324 -30.20 -20.59 13.22
CA PHE A 324 -28.87 -21.06 12.81
C PHE A 324 -27.86 -19.91 12.63
N LEU A 325 -28.21 -18.80 11.96
CA LEU A 325 -27.38 -17.65 11.78
C LEU A 325 -27.07 -16.96 13.13
N SER A 326 -28.02 -16.91 14.02
CA SER A 326 -27.87 -16.38 15.37
C SER A 326 -26.86 -17.18 16.20
N GLU A 327 -26.96 -18.52 16.15
CA GLU A 327 -26.01 -19.40 16.84
C GLU A 327 -24.59 -19.28 16.24
N LEU A 328 -24.47 -19.22 14.90
CA LEU A 328 -23.18 -18.96 14.25
C LEU A 328 -22.58 -17.61 14.68
N THR A 329 -23.44 -16.58 14.77
CA THR A 329 -23.01 -15.26 15.25
C THR A 329 -22.41 -15.36 16.65
N ILE A 330 -23.05 -16.08 17.56
CA ILE A 330 -22.55 -16.28 18.94
C ILE A 330 -21.21 -17.02 18.93
N CYS A 331 -21.09 -18.07 18.12
CA CYS A 331 -19.88 -18.90 18.08
C CYS A 331 -18.67 -18.18 17.48
N LEU A 332 -18.86 -17.36 16.45
CA LEU A 332 -17.78 -16.65 15.75
C LEU A 332 -17.52 -15.25 16.31
N HIS A 333 -18.38 -14.74 17.20
CA HIS A 333 -18.24 -13.37 17.72
C HIS A 333 -16.86 -13.11 18.30
N GLY A 334 -16.21 -12.07 17.84
CA GLY A 334 -14.88 -11.68 18.30
C GLY A 334 -13.72 -12.45 17.63
N ALA A 335 -14.01 -13.45 16.80
CA ALA A 335 -12.96 -14.16 16.04
C ALA A 335 -12.37 -13.25 14.96
N GLU A 336 -11.04 -13.26 14.82
CA GLU A 336 -10.34 -12.49 13.80
C GLU A 336 -10.36 -13.20 12.45
N CYS A 337 -10.46 -12.44 11.36
CA CYS A 337 -10.31 -12.93 9.99
C CYS A 337 -8.83 -13.25 9.70
N ARG A 338 -8.33 -14.33 10.28
CA ARG A 338 -6.98 -14.88 10.06
C ARG A 338 -7.07 -16.27 9.46
N THR A 339 -6.05 -16.68 8.76
CA THR A 339 -5.94 -18.02 8.17
C THR A 339 -6.28 -19.10 9.20
N ASN A 340 -7.26 -19.91 8.84
CA ASN A 340 -7.76 -21.06 9.63
C ASN A 340 -8.29 -20.73 11.05
N SER A 341 -8.46 -19.44 11.38
CA SER A 341 -8.95 -19.07 12.73
C SER A 341 -10.38 -19.51 12.97
N TRP A 342 -11.19 -19.59 11.93
CA TRP A 342 -12.60 -19.99 12.03
C TRP A 342 -12.80 -21.50 11.89
N ASP A 343 -11.90 -22.22 11.23
CA ASP A 343 -12.09 -23.65 10.92
C ASP A 343 -12.35 -24.47 12.15
N PHE A 344 -11.56 -24.31 13.19
CA PHE A 344 -11.75 -25.02 14.44
C PHE A 344 -13.10 -24.69 15.11
N ILE A 345 -13.49 -23.41 15.11
CA ILE A 345 -14.78 -22.96 15.68
C ILE A 345 -15.93 -23.55 14.87
N LEU A 346 -15.85 -23.51 13.54
CA LEU A 346 -16.86 -24.04 12.63
C LEU A 346 -16.96 -25.56 12.74
N ASP A 347 -15.85 -26.27 12.88
CA ASP A 347 -15.86 -27.74 13.06
C ASP A 347 -16.51 -28.15 14.38
N GLN A 348 -16.24 -27.43 15.46
CA GLN A 348 -16.91 -27.65 16.74
C GLN A 348 -18.41 -27.33 16.65
N PHE A 349 -18.79 -26.24 15.97
CA PHE A 349 -20.17 -25.85 15.76
C PHE A 349 -20.93 -26.93 14.99
N VAL A 350 -20.39 -27.40 13.86
CA VAL A 350 -21.01 -28.47 13.04
C VAL A 350 -21.14 -29.74 13.84
N SER A 351 -20.12 -30.15 14.59
CA SER A 351 -20.18 -31.36 15.42
C SER A 351 -21.30 -31.29 16.47
N LYS A 352 -21.42 -30.13 17.14
CA LYS A 352 -22.49 -29.89 18.11
C LYS A 352 -23.87 -29.91 17.46
N LYS A 353 -24.05 -29.32 16.27
CA LYS A 353 -25.32 -29.33 15.54
C LYS A 353 -25.74 -30.75 15.12
N LEU A 354 -24.84 -31.57 14.62
CA LEU A 354 -25.12 -32.94 14.24
C LEU A 354 -25.59 -33.79 15.43
N ILE A 355 -25.03 -33.56 16.64
CA ILE A 355 -25.49 -34.20 17.87
C ILE A 355 -26.91 -33.74 18.22
N GLN A 356 -27.23 -32.45 18.11
CA GLN A 356 -28.55 -31.91 18.41
C GLN A 356 -29.65 -32.45 17.46
N LEU A 357 -29.27 -32.70 16.19
CA LEU A 357 -30.16 -33.21 15.17
C LEU A 357 -30.44 -34.73 15.30
N ASN A 358 -29.91 -35.43 16.31
CA ASN A 358 -30.12 -36.87 16.56
C ASN A 358 -29.94 -37.75 15.31
N GLY A 359 -28.99 -37.39 14.42
CA GLY A 359 -28.71 -38.12 13.20
C GLY A 359 -29.44 -37.60 11.94
N GLU A 360 -30.24 -36.54 12.05
CA GLU A 360 -30.72 -35.81 10.89
C GLU A 360 -29.62 -34.98 10.28
N TYR A 361 -29.74 -34.68 8.98
CA TYR A 361 -28.75 -33.90 8.25
C TYR A 361 -29.04 -32.41 8.37
N MET A 362 -27.96 -31.60 8.31
CA MET A 362 -28.09 -30.15 8.15
C MET A 362 -28.76 -29.82 6.80
N SER A 363 -29.54 -28.74 6.76
CA SER A 363 -30.14 -28.30 5.49
C SER A 363 -29.06 -27.90 4.47
N ASN A 364 -29.42 -27.92 3.18
CA ASN A 364 -28.50 -27.50 2.11
C ASN A 364 -27.98 -26.08 2.33
N GLU A 365 -28.83 -25.17 2.77
CA GLU A 365 -28.48 -23.78 3.07
C GLU A 365 -27.43 -23.70 4.16
N GLN A 366 -27.61 -24.42 5.25
CA GLN A 366 -26.67 -24.46 6.36
C GLN A 366 -25.30 -25.00 5.94
N VAL A 367 -25.28 -26.06 5.14
CA VAL A 367 -24.04 -26.63 4.58
C VAL A 367 -23.33 -25.65 3.68
N LEU A 368 -24.05 -24.95 2.79
CA LEU A 368 -23.46 -23.95 1.88
C LEU A 368 -22.89 -22.74 2.66
N ILE A 369 -23.59 -22.30 3.71
CA ILE A 369 -23.12 -21.21 4.58
C ILE A 369 -21.82 -21.60 5.29
N ILE A 370 -21.76 -22.79 5.89
CA ILE A 370 -20.51 -23.28 6.51
C ILE A 370 -19.38 -23.38 5.49
N LYS A 371 -19.68 -23.89 4.29
CA LYS A 371 -18.69 -23.96 3.20
C LYS A 371 -18.14 -22.58 2.81
N ALA A 372 -19.02 -21.58 2.66
CA ALA A 372 -18.63 -20.20 2.37
C ALA A 372 -17.73 -19.62 3.49
N LEU A 373 -18.09 -19.84 4.76
CA LEU A 373 -17.31 -19.37 5.90
C LEU A 373 -15.93 -20.03 5.96
N LYS A 374 -15.83 -21.35 5.70
CA LYS A 374 -14.53 -22.04 5.63
C LYS A 374 -13.69 -21.54 4.46
N MET A 375 -14.31 -21.27 3.31
CA MET A 375 -13.63 -20.69 2.18
C MET A 375 -13.07 -19.30 2.53
N ILE A 376 -13.85 -18.45 3.17
CA ILE A 376 -13.40 -17.14 3.67
C ILE A 376 -12.24 -17.32 4.66
N SER A 377 -12.35 -18.24 5.62
CA SER A 377 -11.30 -18.53 6.59
C SER A 377 -9.98 -18.95 5.91
N SER A 378 -10.05 -19.70 4.82
CA SER A 378 -8.86 -20.15 4.06
C SER A 378 -8.20 -19.05 3.22
N LEU A 379 -8.89 -17.93 2.99
CA LEU A 379 -8.38 -16.82 2.18
C LEU A 379 -7.53 -15.81 2.99
N PHE A 380 -7.59 -15.89 4.30
CA PHE A 380 -6.89 -14.98 5.21
C PHE A 380 -5.64 -15.62 5.77
#